data_5f71da915fa7ec82c29f0d5db70b448f
#
_entry.id   5f71da915fa7ec82c29f0d5db70b448f
#
_cell.length_a   1.000
_cell.length_b   1.000
_cell.length_c   1.000
_cell.angle_alpha   90.00
_cell.angle_beta   90.00
_cell.angle_gamma   90.00
#
_symmetry.space_group_name_H-M   'P 1'
#
loop_
_entity.id
_entity.type
_entity.pdbx_description
1 polymer ?
#
loop_
_entity_poly.entity_id
_entity_poly.type
_entity_poly.pdbx_seq_one_letter_code
_entity_poly.pdbx_strand_id
1 'polypeptide(L)'
;MTTPPEDLEPDAKDWTWVLERPCEECGLDVRAVDRLDLPRAFRVNAQVWYALLADPAVAERIRPDRWSTLEYACHVHDVHQIYHDRVSLMLAEDDPLFANWDQDSSAELGRYADQLPSIIGPTLVAAAYAIGDLYDSVPPLSWQRRGRRSDGHVFTIESLARYQLHDVVHHLHDVRHAARSATIRAYDASADDYLEHTRDLPASVAAAIGRFAGMVSPGGRVLEIGSGSGRDAAALERAGLSVRRTDVTPAFVERLRADGQRADRLDPLHDDLADPDAPGTAYDGVWADASLLHVARDDLPTVLARLAGATRPGGTLFVSVKEGDGEDWSTHGNVTAPRFFTFWRDESLRSVAEAAGWSVREVLRSEGRDGEPWLEVMATRA
;
A
#
# COMPACT_ATOMS: atom_id res chain seq x y z
N MET A 1 -9.66 28.26 -21.72
CA MET A 1 -8.19 28.24 -21.59
C MET A 1 -7.92 28.41 -20.10
N THR A 2 -7.76 27.35 -19.39
CA THR A 2 -7.31 27.36 -17.99
C THR A 2 -5.82 27.60 -18.03
N THR A 3 -5.37 28.69 -17.41
CA THR A 3 -3.96 28.99 -17.17
C THR A 3 -3.34 27.80 -16.44
N PRO A 4 -2.13 27.32 -16.79
CA PRO A 4 -1.44 26.33 -15.99
C PRO A 4 -1.37 26.82 -14.54
N PRO A 5 -1.53 25.98 -13.55
CA PRO A 5 -1.36 26.41 -12.17
C PRO A 5 0.06 26.93 -12.00
N GLU A 6 0.19 28.20 -11.62
CA GLU A 6 1.46 28.90 -11.38
C GLU A 6 2.28 28.30 -10.20
N ASP A 7 1.78 27.24 -9.57
CA ASP A 7 2.26 26.72 -8.29
C ASP A 7 2.97 25.35 -8.36
N LEU A 8 3.12 24.71 -9.55
CA LEU A 8 3.87 23.45 -9.65
C LEU A 8 5.37 23.75 -9.52
N GLU A 9 6.02 23.14 -8.53
CA GLU A 9 7.48 23.15 -8.41
C GLU A 9 8.09 22.19 -9.46
N PRO A 10 8.94 22.71 -10.39
CA PRO A 10 9.64 21.85 -11.34
C PRO A 10 10.55 20.86 -10.62
N ASP A 11 10.53 19.59 -11.00
CA ASP A 11 11.50 18.63 -10.48
C ASP A 11 12.86 18.83 -11.18
N ALA A 12 13.67 19.71 -10.60
CA ALA A 12 15.03 19.99 -11.06
C ALA A 12 16.09 19.10 -10.39
N LYS A 13 15.69 18.07 -9.64
CA LYS A 13 16.56 17.21 -8.86
C LYS A 13 17.29 16.21 -9.78
N ASP A 14 18.60 16.11 -9.62
CA ASP A 14 19.34 15.01 -10.28
C ASP A 14 19.14 13.72 -9.48
N TRP A 15 18.40 12.79 -10.04
CA TRP A 15 18.09 11.50 -9.43
C TRP A 15 19.10 10.39 -9.73
N THR A 16 20.19 10.65 -10.46
CA THR A 16 21.15 9.60 -10.85
C THR A 16 21.82 8.91 -9.64
N TRP A 17 21.88 9.56 -8.50
CA TRP A 17 22.40 9.03 -7.25
C TRP A 17 21.64 7.78 -6.73
N VAL A 18 20.41 7.52 -7.17
CA VAL A 18 19.64 6.30 -6.80
C VAL A 18 20.31 5.02 -7.33
N LEU A 19 21.20 5.14 -8.30
CA LEU A 19 22.03 4.03 -8.78
C LEU A 19 23.16 3.66 -7.80
N GLU A 20 23.46 4.53 -6.84
CA GLU A 20 24.57 4.38 -5.90
C GLU A 20 24.10 4.04 -4.46
N ARG A 21 22.91 4.46 -4.08
CA ARG A 21 22.34 4.27 -2.74
C ARG A 21 20.82 4.16 -2.78
N PRO A 22 20.18 3.60 -1.70
CA PRO A 22 18.72 3.56 -1.60
C PRO A 22 18.10 4.97 -1.62
N CYS A 23 16.91 5.08 -2.15
CA CYS A 23 16.12 6.30 -2.04
C CYS A 23 15.61 6.46 -0.59
N GLU A 24 15.90 7.61 0.00
CA GLU A 24 15.47 7.90 1.37
C GLU A 24 13.96 8.18 1.47
N GLU A 25 13.32 8.58 0.37
CA GLU A 25 11.90 8.91 0.31
C GLU A 25 11.03 7.65 0.08
N CYS A 26 11.25 6.93 -1.04
CA CYS A 26 10.45 5.73 -1.36
C CYS A 26 11.02 4.42 -0.80
N GLY A 27 12.22 4.43 -0.23
CA GLY A 27 12.87 3.26 0.37
C GLY A 27 13.48 2.27 -0.62
N LEU A 28 13.29 2.45 -1.93
CA LEU A 28 13.78 1.50 -2.93
C LEU A 28 15.31 1.54 -3.06
N ASP A 29 15.94 0.36 -2.92
CA ASP A 29 17.32 0.13 -3.35
C ASP A 29 17.32 -0.63 -4.69
N VAL A 30 17.44 0.10 -5.79
CA VAL A 30 17.43 -0.50 -7.13
C VAL A 30 18.57 -1.48 -7.37
N ARG A 31 19.66 -1.40 -6.58
CA ARG A 31 20.82 -2.31 -6.68
C ARG A 31 20.49 -3.70 -6.15
N ALA A 32 19.56 -3.79 -5.20
CA ALA A 32 19.12 -5.04 -4.60
C ALA A 32 18.17 -5.83 -5.52
N VAL A 33 17.59 -5.19 -6.55
CA VAL A 33 16.67 -5.85 -7.48
C VAL A 33 17.49 -6.70 -8.46
N ASP A 34 17.18 -8.00 -8.57
CA ASP A 34 17.81 -8.83 -9.61
C ASP A 34 17.41 -8.30 -11.01
N ARG A 35 18.39 -8.27 -11.91
CA ARG A 35 18.16 -7.85 -13.30
C ARG A 35 17.04 -8.65 -13.98
N LEU A 36 16.94 -9.94 -13.67
CA LEU A 36 15.92 -10.82 -14.22
C LEU A 36 14.50 -10.52 -13.71
N ASP A 37 14.41 -9.83 -12.58
CA ASP A 37 13.12 -9.43 -11.99
C ASP A 37 12.64 -8.06 -12.51
N LEU A 38 13.48 -7.26 -13.14
CA LEU A 38 13.12 -5.92 -13.65
C LEU A 38 11.88 -5.94 -14.57
N PRO A 39 11.77 -6.84 -15.59
CA PRO A 39 10.60 -6.88 -16.45
C PRO A 39 9.29 -7.14 -15.69
N ARG A 40 9.36 -8.04 -14.71
CA ARG A 40 8.22 -8.34 -13.84
C ARG A 40 7.86 -7.14 -12.96
N ALA A 41 8.86 -6.44 -12.41
CA ALA A 41 8.63 -5.28 -11.56
C ALA A 41 7.85 -4.17 -12.28
N PHE A 42 8.17 -3.87 -13.55
CA PHE A 42 7.42 -2.92 -14.37
C PHE A 42 5.96 -3.35 -14.60
N ARG A 43 5.73 -4.61 -14.92
CA ARG A 43 4.37 -5.14 -15.14
C ARG A 43 3.54 -5.07 -13.85
N VAL A 44 4.12 -5.41 -12.70
CA VAL A 44 3.45 -5.30 -11.39
C VAL A 44 3.14 -3.85 -11.05
N ASN A 45 4.12 -2.94 -11.21
CA ASN A 45 3.92 -1.51 -11.00
C ASN A 45 2.73 -0.97 -11.82
N ALA A 46 2.64 -1.35 -13.11
CA ALA A 46 1.54 -0.92 -13.96
C ALA A 46 0.16 -1.42 -13.50
N GLN A 47 0.07 -2.60 -12.89
CA GLN A 47 -1.20 -3.10 -12.32
C GLN A 47 -1.64 -2.26 -11.11
N VAL A 48 -0.67 -1.76 -10.32
CA VAL A 48 -0.97 -0.84 -9.22
C VAL A 48 -1.54 0.47 -9.77
N TRP A 49 -0.90 1.07 -10.77
CA TRP A 49 -1.41 2.28 -11.43
C TRP A 49 -2.82 2.09 -11.99
N TYR A 50 -3.07 0.95 -12.64
CA TYR A 50 -4.40 0.61 -13.15
C TYR A 50 -5.46 0.58 -12.03
N ALA A 51 -5.12 0.00 -10.87
CA ALA A 51 -6.01 -0.06 -9.72
C ALA A 51 -6.24 1.33 -9.08
N LEU A 52 -5.20 2.17 -9.03
CA LEU A 52 -5.30 3.55 -8.54
C LEU A 52 -6.25 4.37 -9.41
N LEU A 53 -6.13 4.27 -10.74
CA LEU A 53 -6.94 5.01 -11.71
C LEU A 53 -8.44 4.65 -11.69
N ALA A 54 -8.85 3.64 -10.95
CA ALA A 54 -10.26 3.33 -10.72
C ALA A 54 -10.93 4.25 -9.67
N ASP A 55 -10.17 5.11 -8.99
CA ASP A 55 -10.72 6.07 -8.02
C ASP A 55 -11.42 7.24 -8.75
N PRO A 56 -12.66 7.61 -8.41
CA PRO A 56 -13.33 8.76 -9.01
C PRO A 56 -12.59 10.09 -8.80
N ALA A 57 -11.80 10.21 -7.74
CA ALA A 57 -11.08 11.43 -7.38
C ALA A 57 -9.65 11.52 -7.96
N VAL A 58 -9.26 10.60 -8.86
CA VAL A 58 -7.87 10.52 -9.37
C VAL A 58 -7.38 11.79 -10.07
N ALA A 59 -8.28 12.61 -10.62
CA ALA A 59 -7.95 13.86 -11.26
C ALA A 59 -7.83 15.04 -10.28
N GLU A 60 -8.20 14.86 -9.02
CA GLU A 60 -8.11 15.90 -8.01
C GLU A 60 -6.69 15.99 -7.46
N ARG A 61 -6.12 17.19 -7.48
CA ARG A 61 -4.85 17.48 -6.81
C ARG A 61 -5.11 17.69 -5.32
N ILE A 62 -4.52 16.87 -4.46
CA ILE A 62 -4.60 17.05 -3.01
C ILE A 62 -3.84 18.30 -2.56
N ARG A 63 -2.79 18.63 -3.29
CA ARG A 63 -1.98 19.82 -3.10
C ARG A 63 -1.83 20.56 -4.43
N PRO A 64 -1.93 21.90 -4.45
CA PRO A 64 -1.81 22.68 -5.69
C PRO A 64 -0.43 22.54 -6.37
N ASP A 65 0.62 22.35 -5.57
CA ASP A 65 2.02 22.23 -5.96
C ASP A 65 2.46 20.82 -6.38
N ARG A 66 1.52 19.86 -6.44
CA ARG A 66 1.79 18.46 -6.82
C ARG A 66 0.78 17.98 -7.85
N TRP A 67 1.24 17.11 -8.73
CA TRP A 67 0.36 16.43 -9.69
C TRP A 67 -0.70 15.58 -8.99
N SER A 68 -1.85 15.44 -9.63
CA SER A 68 -2.86 14.45 -9.26
C SER A 68 -2.39 13.03 -9.59
N THR A 69 -3.07 12.01 -9.04
CA THR A 69 -2.79 10.62 -9.37
C THR A 69 -2.89 10.34 -10.87
N LEU A 70 -3.84 10.98 -11.56
CA LEU A 70 -3.98 10.87 -13.02
C LEU A 70 -2.80 11.47 -13.77
N GLU A 71 -2.34 12.65 -13.38
CA GLU A 71 -1.19 13.31 -14.02
C GLU A 71 0.09 12.51 -13.82
N TYR A 72 0.35 11.98 -12.63
CA TYR A 72 1.46 11.05 -12.39
C TYR A 72 1.34 9.77 -13.24
N ALA A 73 0.14 9.21 -13.41
CA ALA A 73 -0.04 8.04 -14.27
C ALA A 73 0.25 8.33 -15.75
N CYS A 74 -0.11 9.54 -16.23
CA CYS A 74 0.26 9.99 -17.58
C CYS A 74 1.78 10.10 -17.72
N HIS A 75 2.47 10.66 -16.72
CA HIS A 75 3.92 10.74 -16.71
C HIS A 75 4.55 9.34 -16.73
N VAL A 76 4.11 8.41 -15.89
CA VAL A 76 4.62 7.02 -15.86
C VAL A 76 4.39 6.31 -17.19
N HIS A 77 3.25 6.55 -17.85
CA HIS A 77 3.02 6.06 -19.20
C HIS A 77 4.11 6.56 -20.17
N ASP A 78 4.40 7.85 -20.18
CA ASP A 78 5.40 8.45 -21.06
C ASP A 78 6.82 7.99 -20.70
N VAL A 79 7.12 7.81 -19.40
CA VAL A 79 8.39 7.18 -18.94
C VAL A 79 8.58 5.82 -19.61
N HIS A 80 7.57 4.95 -19.59
CA HIS A 80 7.70 3.64 -20.23
C HIS A 80 7.97 3.73 -21.73
N GLN A 81 7.32 4.65 -22.44
CA GLN A 81 7.53 4.84 -23.88
C GLN A 81 8.93 5.39 -24.19
N ILE A 82 9.36 6.42 -23.48
CA ILE A 82 10.66 7.05 -23.70
C ILE A 82 11.81 6.08 -23.40
N TYR A 83 11.68 5.29 -22.33
CA TYR A 83 12.72 4.31 -22.02
C TYR A 83 12.72 3.13 -23.00
N HIS A 84 11.56 2.74 -23.51
CA HIS A 84 11.48 1.77 -24.59
C HIS A 84 12.27 2.23 -25.84
N ASP A 85 12.09 3.49 -26.23
CA ASP A 85 12.78 4.07 -27.37
C ASP A 85 14.30 4.18 -27.11
N ARG A 86 14.70 4.61 -25.91
CA ARG A 86 16.13 4.71 -25.52
C ARG A 86 16.81 3.35 -25.52
N VAL A 87 16.18 2.32 -24.95
CA VAL A 87 16.74 0.96 -24.94
C VAL A 87 16.80 0.38 -26.34
N SER A 88 15.77 0.59 -27.17
CA SER A 88 15.77 0.19 -28.57
C SER A 88 16.91 0.84 -29.34
N LEU A 89 17.14 2.12 -29.11
CA LEU A 89 18.26 2.87 -29.71
C LEU A 89 19.63 2.32 -29.25
N MET A 90 19.80 2.02 -27.95
CA MET A 90 21.03 1.41 -27.42
C MET A 90 21.28 0.01 -27.95
N LEU A 91 20.25 -0.73 -28.35
CA LEU A 91 20.40 -2.04 -28.98
C LEU A 91 20.79 -1.90 -30.46
N ALA A 92 20.32 -0.85 -31.14
CA ALA A 92 20.55 -0.61 -32.54
C ALA A 92 21.90 0.11 -32.84
N GLU A 93 22.26 1.09 -31.99
CA GLU A 93 23.42 1.97 -32.20
C GLU A 93 24.46 1.81 -31.09
N ASP A 94 25.71 2.16 -31.36
CA ASP A 94 26.79 2.13 -30.38
C ASP A 94 26.92 3.49 -29.69
N ASP A 95 26.71 3.51 -28.34
CA ASP A 95 26.83 4.68 -27.48
C ASP A 95 26.01 5.91 -27.97
N PRO A 96 24.69 5.74 -28.29
CA PRO A 96 23.86 6.81 -28.82
C PRO A 96 23.64 7.93 -27.83
N LEU A 97 23.41 9.14 -28.36
CA LEU A 97 22.96 10.29 -27.60
C LEU A 97 21.42 10.31 -27.58
N PHE A 98 20.82 10.30 -26.39
CA PHE A 98 19.35 10.40 -26.23
C PHE A 98 18.89 11.84 -26.49
N ALA A 99 17.73 11.97 -27.13
CA ALA A 99 17.01 13.22 -27.14
C ALA A 99 16.69 13.69 -25.71
N ASN A 100 16.79 14.97 -25.48
CA ASN A 100 16.34 15.54 -24.20
C ASN A 100 14.83 15.32 -24.03
N TRP A 101 14.43 15.07 -22.81
CA TRP A 101 13.03 14.97 -22.45
C TRP A 101 12.75 15.91 -21.27
N ASP A 102 11.83 16.81 -21.50
CA ASP A 102 11.30 17.73 -20.53
C ASP A 102 9.90 17.25 -20.12
N GLN A 103 9.80 16.76 -18.88
CA GLN A 103 8.58 16.19 -18.35
C GLN A 103 7.46 17.23 -18.16
N ASP A 104 7.82 18.47 -17.79
CA ASP A 104 6.83 19.52 -17.57
C ASP A 104 6.23 19.96 -18.92
N SER A 105 7.06 20.17 -19.93
CA SER A 105 6.60 20.41 -21.31
C SER A 105 5.73 19.26 -21.83
N SER A 106 6.07 18.01 -21.50
CA SER A 106 5.27 16.83 -21.90
C SER A 106 3.92 16.82 -21.20
N ALA A 107 3.85 17.18 -19.92
CA ALA A 107 2.60 17.27 -19.18
C ALA A 107 1.66 18.32 -19.74
N GLU A 108 2.20 19.49 -20.13
CA GLU A 108 1.43 20.57 -20.76
C GLU A 108 0.92 20.17 -22.15
N LEU A 109 1.81 19.68 -23.02
CA LEU A 109 1.47 19.28 -24.39
C LEU A 109 0.52 18.08 -24.40
N GLY A 110 0.75 17.12 -23.52
CA GLY A 110 -0.09 15.93 -23.32
C GLY A 110 -1.39 16.23 -22.57
N ARG A 111 -1.54 17.43 -22.01
CA ARG A 111 -2.72 17.82 -21.22
C ARG A 111 -3.09 16.78 -20.18
N TYR A 112 -2.13 16.40 -19.35
CA TYR A 112 -2.28 15.29 -18.39
C TYR A 112 -3.50 15.46 -17.48
N ALA A 113 -3.80 16.68 -17.02
CA ALA A 113 -4.95 16.98 -16.17
C ALA A 113 -6.33 16.73 -16.86
N ASP A 114 -6.36 16.75 -18.20
CA ASP A 114 -7.58 16.59 -19.00
C ASP A 114 -7.73 15.15 -19.55
N GLN A 115 -6.79 14.27 -19.26
CA GLN A 115 -6.84 12.88 -19.73
C GLN A 115 -7.93 12.07 -19.05
N LEU A 116 -8.34 10.97 -19.69
CA LEU A 116 -9.35 10.08 -19.16
C LEU A 116 -8.69 8.86 -18.49
N PRO A 117 -8.95 8.59 -17.21
CA PRO A 117 -8.40 7.42 -16.51
C PRO A 117 -8.67 6.10 -17.24
N SER A 118 -9.85 5.99 -17.88
CA SER A 118 -10.25 4.81 -18.67
C SER A 118 -9.42 4.60 -19.95
N ILE A 119 -8.70 5.62 -20.39
CA ILE A 119 -7.77 5.53 -21.53
C ILE A 119 -6.35 5.32 -21.02
N ILE A 120 -5.93 6.14 -20.04
CA ILE A 120 -4.55 6.09 -19.51
C ILE A 120 -4.25 4.75 -18.84
N GLY A 121 -5.18 4.18 -18.06
CA GLY A 121 -4.94 2.90 -17.39
C GLY A 121 -4.52 1.78 -18.34
N PRO A 122 -5.35 1.41 -19.35
CA PRO A 122 -4.98 0.38 -20.32
C PRO A 122 -3.72 0.70 -21.13
N THR A 123 -3.50 1.97 -21.52
CA THR A 123 -2.33 2.34 -22.33
C THR A 123 -1.05 2.31 -21.51
N LEU A 124 -1.08 2.71 -20.22
CA LEU A 124 0.05 2.58 -19.30
C LEU A 124 0.42 1.10 -19.12
N VAL A 125 -0.56 0.24 -18.88
CA VAL A 125 -0.31 -1.22 -18.78
C VAL A 125 0.32 -1.74 -20.05
N ALA A 126 -0.19 -1.38 -21.23
CA ALA A 126 0.37 -1.80 -22.49
C ALA A 126 1.83 -1.33 -22.67
N ALA A 127 2.14 -0.07 -22.33
CA ALA A 127 3.50 0.49 -22.41
C ALA A 127 4.46 -0.23 -21.45
N ALA A 128 4.03 -0.52 -20.22
CA ALA A 128 4.84 -1.25 -19.24
C ALA A 128 5.12 -2.71 -19.68
N TYR A 129 4.13 -3.36 -20.30
CA TYR A 129 4.35 -4.70 -20.86
C TYR A 129 5.32 -4.65 -22.05
N ALA A 130 5.18 -3.67 -22.95
CA ALA A 130 6.07 -3.51 -24.09
C ALA A 130 7.54 -3.31 -23.66
N ILE A 131 7.82 -2.43 -22.69
CA ILE A 131 9.18 -2.25 -22.16
C ILE A 131 9.66 -3.49 -21.41
N GLY A 132 8.77 -4.17 -20.66
CA GLY A 132 9.08 -5.43 -20.00
C GLY A 132 9.50 -6.52 -21.01
N ASP A 133 8.76 -6.68 -22.10
CA ASP A 133 9.07 -7.63 -23.18
C ASP A 133 10.39 -7.27 -23.89
N LEU A 134 10.67 -5.97 -24.05
CA LEU A 134 11.95 -5.50 -24.59
C LEU A 134 13.12 -5.90 -23.66
N TYR A 135 13.00 -5.68 -22.35
CA TYR A 135 14.03 -6.08 -21.38
C TYR A 135 14.20 -7.61 -21.33
N ASP A 136 13.12 -8.39 -21.39
CA ASP A 136 13.19 -9.86 -21.48
C ASP A 136 13.96 -10.32 -22.73
N SER A 137 13.90 -9.56 -23.82
CA SER A 137 14.57 -9.87 -25.08
C SER A 137 16.05 -9.45 -25.14
N VAL A 138 16.55 -8.64 -24.20
CA VAL A 138 17.93 -8.13 -24.20
C VAL A 138 18.93 -9.28 -24.04
N PRO A 139 19.82 -9.53 -25.04
CA PRO A 139 20.84 -10.56 -24.91
C PRO A 139 21.76 -10.31 -23.70
N PRO A 140 22.22 -11.35 -22.99
CA PRO A 140 23.00 -11.20 -21.76
C PRO A 140 24.20 -10.26 -21.86
N LEU A 141 24.90 -10.27 -22.98
CA LEU A 141 26.07 -9.37 -23.21
C LEU A 141 25.65 -7.94 -23.57
N SER A 142 24.45 -7.73 -24.06
CA SER A 142 23.97 -6.41 -24.48
C SER A 142 23.55 -5.52 -23.32
N TRP A 143 23.32 -6.06 -22.12
CA TRP A 143 22.98 -5.27 -20.93
C TRP A 143 24.04 -4.22 -20.58
N GLN A 144 25.27 -4.40 -21.00
CA GLN A 144 26.37 -3.45 -20.78
C GLN A 144 26.57 -2.45 -21.94
N ARG A 145 25.69 -2.48 -22.98
CA ARG A 145 25.72 -1.47 -24.04
C ARG A 145 25.37 -0.10 -23.44
N ARG A 146 26.07 0.91 -23.94
CA ARG A 146 26.03 2.28 -23.41
C ARG A 146 25.09 3.17 -24.21
N GLY A 147 24.63 4.23 -23.57
CA GLY A 147 23.96 5.37 -24.18
C GLY A 147 24.11 6.59 -23.28
N ARG A 148 23.98 7.77 -23.85
CA ARG A 148 24.26 9.05 -23.17
C ARG A 148 23.05 9.96 -23.15
N ARG A 149 22.80 10.54 -21.99
CA ARG A 149 21.83 11.63 -21.81
C ARG A 149 22.51 12.97 -22.25
N SER A 150 21.71 13.95 -22.65
CA SER A 150 22.19 15.24 -23.15
C SER A 150 23.02 16.05 -22.15
N ASP A 151 22.87 15.79 -20.85
CA ASP A 151 23.69 16.38 -19.78
C ASP A 151 25.05 15.69 -19.58
N GLY A 152 25.35 14.67 -20.40
CA GLY A 152 26.61 13.93 -20.37
C GLY A 152 26.62 12.68 -19.50
N HIS A 153 25.52 12.39 -18.77
CA HIS A 153 25.43 11.16 -17.97
C HIS A 153 25.39 9.91 -18.87
N VAL A 154 26.19 8.90 -18.52
CA VAL A 154 26.31 7.65 -19.28
C VAL A 154 25.57 6.53 -18.55
N PHE A 155 24.67 5.87 -19.24
CA PHE A 155 23.98 4.69 -18.76
C PHE A 155 24.39 3.43 -19.52
N THR A 156 24.39 2.29 -18.85
CA THR A 156 24.21 0.98 -19.49
C THR A 156 22.72 0.68 -19.59
N ILE A 157 22.31 -0.31 -20.41
CA ILE A 157 20.92 -0.77 -20.45
C ILE A 157 20.46 -1.19 -19.02
N GLU A 158 21.34 -1.86 -18.27
CA GLU A 158 21.03 -2.26 -16.89
C GLU A 158 20.84 -1.07 -15.96
N SER A 159 21.76 -0.11 -15.95
CA SER A 159 21.60 1.07 -15.07
C SER A 159 20.43 1.95 -15.49
N LEU A 160 20.12 2.02 -16.79
CA LEU A 160 18.96 2.73 -17.31
C LEU A 160 17.65 2.08 -16.86
N ALA A 161 17.56 0.74 -16.89
CA ALA A 161 16.40 0.00 -16.40
C ALA A 161 16.17 0.18 -14.89
N ARG A 162 17.27 0.20 -14.10
CA ARG A 162 17.21 0.46 -12.64
C ARG A 162 16.78 1.89 -12.35
N TYR A 163 17.26 2.85 -13.10
CA TYR A 163 16.87 4.26 -12.99
C TYR A 163 15.39 4.44 -13.32
N GLN A 164 14.91 3.83 -14.43
CA GLN A 164 13.50 3.80 -14.78
C GLN A 164 12.64 3.14 -13.68
N LEU A 165 13.11 2.04 -13.08
CA LEU A 165 12.36 1.37 -12.02
C LEU A 165 12.18 2.29 -10.80
N HIS A 166 13.23 3.03 -10.43
CA HIS A 166 13.11 4.01 -9.36
C HIS A 166 12.04 5.04 -9.68
N ASP A 167 12.05 5.61 -10.88
CA ASP A 167 11.10 6.63 -11.31
C ASP A 167 9.65 6.17 -11.11
N VAL A 168 9.27 5.05 -11.72
CA VAL A 168 7.89 4.55 -11.66
C VAL A 168 7.45 4.06 -10.28
N VAL A 169 8.38 3.61 -9.42
CA VAL A 169 8.11 3.22 -8.03
C VAL A 169 8.04 4.45 -7.14
N HIS A 170 8.92 5.44 -7.35
CA HIS A 170 8.91 6.68 -6.59
C HIS A 170 7.59 7.42 -6.73
N HIS A 171 7.02 7.46 -7.92
CA HIS A 171 5.72 8.09 -8.14
C HIS A 171 4.54 7.34 -7.50
N LEU A 172 4.63 6.02 -7.25
CA LEU A 172 3.67 5.35 -6.38
C LEU A 172 3.76 5.85 -4.93
N HIS A 173 4.97 6.18 -4.45
CA HIS A 173 5.13 6.82 -3.15
C HIS A 173 4.53 8.23 -3.13
N ASP A 174 4.67 9.02 -4.20
CA ASP A 174 4.07 10.35 -4.29
C ASP A 174 2.53 10.31 -4.19
N VAL A 175 1.91 9.27 -4.71
CA VAL A 175 0.45 9.06 -4.67
C VAL A 175 -0.02 8.08 -3.59
N ARG A 176 0.80 7.78 -2.57
CA ARG A 176 0.47 6.79 -1.51
C ARG A 176 -0.83 7.07 -0.77
N HIS A 177 -1.29 8.32 -0.75
CA HIS A 177 -2.58 8.70 -0.18
C HIS A 177 -3.77 7.99 -0.85
N ALA A 178 -3.64 7.61 -2.13
CA ALA A 178 -4.66 6.87 -2.86
C ALA A 178 -4.63 5.34 -2.59
N ALA A 179 -3.57 4.84 -1.95
CA ALA A 179 -3.34 3.42 -1.73
C ALA A 179 -4.45 2.77 -0.88
N ARG A 180 -4.93 3.52 0.12
CA ARG A 180 -5.99 3.04 1.00
C ARG A 180 -7.31 2.83 0.27
N SER A 181 -7.76 3.80 -0.51
CA SER A 181 -8.98 3.70 -1.32
C SER A 181 -8.89 2.55 -2.32
N ALA A 182 -7.73 2.36 -2.96
CA ALA A 182 -7.50 1.24 -3.87
C ALA A 182 -7.57 -0.11 -3.16
N THR A 183 -6.98 -0.22 -1.96
CA THR A 183 -7.04 -1.45 -1.15
C THR A 183 -8.46 -1.79 -0.73
N ILE A 184 -9.25 -0.80 -0.28
CA ILE A 184 -10.66 -1.00 0.07
C ILE A 184 -11.45 -1.51 -1.15
N ARG A 185 -11.26 -0.88 -2.33
CA ARG A 185 -11.92 -1.34 -3.57
C ARG A 185 -11.51 -2.76 -3.96
N ALA A 186 -10.25 -3.13 -3.77
CA ALA A 186 -9.78 -4.48 -4.06
C ALA A 186 -10.49 -5.54 -3.22
N TYR A 187 -10.67 -5.27 -1.92
CA TYR A 187 -11.45 -6.15 -1.03
C TYR A 187 -12.93 -6.13 -1.35
N ASP A 188 -13.49 -4.96 -1.64
CA ASP A 188 -14.92 -4.82 -1.98
C ASP A 188 -15.29 -5.62 -3.23
N ALA A 189 -14.48 -5.53 -4.27
CA ALA A 189 -14.67 -6.27 -5.51
C ALA A 189 -14.46 -7.79 -5.39
N SER A 190 -13.71 -8.24 -4.39
CA SER A 190 -13.36 -9.66 -4.18
C SER A 190 -13.99 -10.24 -2.91
N ALA A 191 -15.04 -9.59 -2.37
CA ALA A 191 -15.55 -9.89 -1.03
C ALA A 191 -16.03 -11.35 -0.90
N ASP A 192 -16.79 -11.88 -1.85
CA ASP A 192 -17.33 -13.24 -1.78
C ASP A 192 -16.20 -14.28 -1.78
N ASP A 193 -15.24 -14.17 -2.68
CA ASP A 193 -14.07 -15.07 -2.74
C ASP A 193 -13.23 -14.99 -1.46
N TYR A 194 -13.01 -13.78 -0.96
CA TYR A 194 -12.26 -13.57 0.28
C TYR A 194 -12.96 -14.23 1.47
N LEU A 195 -14.27 -14.02 1.62
CA LEU A 195 -15.08 -14.56 2.71
C LEU A 195 -15.12 -16.09 2.67
N GLU A 196 -15.20 -16.70 1.49
CA GLU A 196 -15.16 -18.16 1.36
C GLU A 196 -13.84 -18.75 1.88
N HIS A 197 -12.71 -18.13 1.52
CA HIS A 197 -11.36 -18.61 1.88
C HIS A 197 -10.94 -18.27 3.33
N THR A 198 -11.68 -17.38 4.02
CA THR A 198 -11.36 -16.93 5.39
C THR A 198 -12.37 -17.36 6.43
N ARG A 199 -13.25 -18.31 6.14
CA ARG A 199 -14.28 -18.82 7.07
C ARG A 199 -13.71 -19.50 8.30
N ASP A 200 -12.66 -20.29 8.10
CA ASP A 200 -12.07 -21.09 9.16
C ASP A 200 -11.17 -20.24 10.05
N LEU A 201 -11.31 -20.42 11.35
CA LEU A 201 -10.48 -19.75 12.34
C LEU A 201 -9.13 -20.47 12.44
N PRO A 202 -7.99 -19.83 12.10
CA PRO A 202 -6.68 -20.43 12.26
C PRO A 202 -6.36 -20.74 13.72
N ALA A 203 -5.60 -21.80 13.99
CA ALA A 203 -5.24 -22.19 15.34
C ALA A 203 -4.41 -21.10 16.07
N SER A 204 -3.55 -20.37 15.36
CA SER A 204 -2.79 -19.24 15.90
C SER A 204 -3.72 -18.12 16.37
N VAL A 205 -4.72 -17.76 15.56
CA VAL A 205 -5.71 -16.72 15.90
C VAL A 205 -6.58 -17.19 17.07
N ALA A 206 -7.02 -18.45 17.10
CA ALA A 206 -7.74 -19.03 18.23
C ALA A 206 -6.95 -18.94 19.54
N ALA A 207 -5.65 -19.23 19.49
CA ALA A 207 -4.76 -19.10 20.65
C ALA A 207 -4.59 -17.63 21.10
N ALA A 208 -4.46 -16.71 20.14
CA ALA A 208 -4.40 -15.28 20.43
C ALA A 208 -5.69 -14.77 21.07
N ILE A 209 -6.87 -15.19 20.58
CA ILE A 209 -8.19 -14.88 21.19
C ILE A 209 -8.25 -15.39 22.63
N GLY A 210 -7.76 -16.60 22.91
CA GLY A 210 -7.71 -17.14 24.28
C GLY A 210 -6.85 -16.28 25.23
N ARG A 211 -5.68 -15.83 24.76
CA ARG A 211 -4.81 -14.92 25.54
C ARG A 211 -5.48 -13.58 25.77
N PHE A 212 -6.03 -12.97 24.71
CA PHE A 212 -6.72 -11.68 24.76
C PHE A 212 -7.92 -11.72 25.71
N ALA A 213 -8.78 -12.72 25.58
CA ALA A 213 -9.95 -12.89 26.46
C ALA A 213 -9.56 -13.09 27.93
N GLY A 214 -8.41 -13.70 28.22
CA GLY A 214 -7.86 -13.82 29.56
C GLY A 214 -7.41 -12.48 30.16
N MET A 215 -7.19 -11.46 29.37
CA MET A 215 -6.80 -10.11 29.80
C MET A 215 -7.98 -9.13 29.88
N VAL A 216 -9.09 -9.46 29.26
CA VAL A 216 -10.33 -8.65 29.28
C VAL A 216 -11.29 -9.22 30.31
N SER A 217 -11.99 -8.36 31.07
CA SER A 217 -12.98 -8.82 32.04
C SER A 217 -14.12 -9.59 31.36
N PRO A 218 -14.71 -10.61 32.01
CA PRO A 218 -15.89 -11.30 31.47
C PRO A 218 -17.02 -10.33 31.12
N GLY A 219 -17.61 -10.49 29.93
CA GLY A 219 -18.61 -9.56 29.39
C GLY A 219 -18.04 -8.22 28.89
N GLY A 220 -16.71 -8.06 28.92
CA GLY A 220 -16.03 -6.83 28.48
C GLY A 220 -16.31 -6.49 27.01
N ARG A 221 -16.37 -5.20 26.72
CA ARG A 221 -16.70 -4.66 25.40
C ARG A 221 -15.45 -4.50 24.58
N VAL A 222 -15.47 -5.08 23.39
CA VAL A 222 -14.34 -5.09 22.45
C VAL A 222 -14.72 -4.38 21.14
N LEU A 223 -13.88 -3.47 20.70
CA LEU A 223 -13.94 -2.92 19.36
C LEU A 223 -13.08 -3.79 18.42
N GLU A 224 -13.71 -4.39 17.43
CA GLU A 224 -13.01 -5.11 16.38
C GLU A 224 -12.79 -4.20 15.16
N ILE A 225 -11.56 -4.10 14.69
CA ILE A 225 -11.15 -3.34 13.50
C ILE A 225 -10.83 -4.33 12.37
N GLY A 226 -11.60 -4.29 11.28
CA GLY A 226 -11.44 -5.20 10.16
C GLY A 226 -12.08 -6.56 10.42
N SER A 227 -13.38 -6.59 10.66
CA SER A 227 -14.13 -7.82 10.97
C SER A 227 -14.14 -8.85 9.82
N GLY A 228 -14.02 -8.41 8.56
CA GLY A 228 -14.01 -9.29 7.40
C GLY A 228 -15.17 -10.28 7.39
N SER A 229 -14.89 -11.57 7.56
CA SER A 229 -15.91 -12.64 7.65
C SER A 229 -16.66 -12.71 8.99
N GLY A 230 -16.25 -11.94 9.99
CA GLY A 230 -16.84 -11.97 11.34
C GLY A 230 -16.44 -13.19 12.18
N ARG A 231 -15.50 -14.02 11.72
CA ARG A 231 -15.07 -15.25 12.39
C ARG A 231 -14.41 -14.99 13.73
N ASP A 232 -13.61 -13.91 13.83
CA ASP A 232 -12.87 -13.56 15.04
C ASP A 232 -13.82 -13.00 16.08
N ALA A 233 -14.73 -12.09 15.67
CA ALA A 233 -15.80 -11.60 16.55
C ALA A 233 -16.63 -12.73 17.14
N ALA A 234 -17.04 -13.71 16.29
CA ALA A 234 -17.80 -14.86 16.76
C ALA A 234 -17.00 -15.73 17.76
N ALA A 235 -15.68 -15.79 17.60
CA ALA A 235 -14.82 -16.49 18.55
C ALA A 235 -14.63 -15.73 19.87
N LEU A 236 -14.46 -14.41 19.82
CA LEU A 236 -14.41 -13.52 20.98
C LEU A 236 -15.72 -13.57 21.77
N GLU A 237 -16.89 -13.59 21.10
CA GLU A 237 -18.18 -13.74 21.75
C GLU A 237 -18.34 -15.12 22.41
N ARG A 238 -17.87 -16.20 21.77
CA ARG A 238 -17.84 -17.52 22.40
C ARG A 238 -16.92 -17.57 23.63
N ALA A 239 -15.89 -16.70 23.67
CA ALA A 239 -15.04 -16.51 24.85
C ALA A 239 -15.68 -15.61 25.93
N GLY A 240 -16.93 -15.17 25.74
CA GLY A 240 -17.70 -14.41 26.73
C GLY A 240 -17.52 -12.90 26.65
N LEU A 241 -17.06 -12.35 25.52
CA LEU A 241 -16.89 -10.92 25.30
C LEU A 241 -18.06 -10.34 24.49
N SER A 242 -18.26 -9.03 24.55
CA SER A 242 -19.25 -8.29 23.74
C SER A 242 -18.50 -7.54 22.62
N VAL A 243 -18.75 -7.88 21.36
CA VAL A 243 -17.95 -7.36 20.23
C VAL A 243 -18.75 -6.39 19.37
N ARG A 244 -18.22 -5.18 19.19
CA ARG A 244 -18.64 -4.28 18.13
C ARG A 244 -17.79 -4.60 16.87
N ARG A 245 -18.44 -5.19 15.86
CA ARG A 245 -17.83 -5.49 14.58
C ARG A 245 -17.73 -4.25 13.73
N THR A 246 -16.55 -3.96 13.21
CA THR A 246 -16.35 -2.84 12.27
C THR A 246 -15.46 -3.24 11.12
N ASP A 247 -15.78 -2.71 9.94
CA ASP A 247 -14.91 -2.85 8.76
C ASP A 247 -15.00 -1.58 7.89
N VAL A 248 -13.92 -1.25 7.21
CA VAL A 248 -13.90 -0.13 6.27
C VAL A 248 -14.49 -0.51 4.91
N THR A 249 -14.50 -1.81 4.59
CA THR A 249 -14.97 -2.37 3.32
C THR A 249 -16.50 -2.52 3.32
N PRO A 250 -17.23 -1.81 2.42
CA PRO A 250 -18.69 -1.85 2.39
C PRO A 250 -19.25 -3.26 2.26
N ALA A 251 -18.74 -4.06 1.32
CA ALA A 251 -19.25 -5.41 1.04
C ALA A 251 -19.15 -6.36 2.24
N PHE A 252 -18.10 -6.25 3.07
CA PHE A 252 -17.99 -7.05 4.29
C PHE A 252 -19.06 -6.67 5.32
N VAL A 253 -19.29 -5.37 5.52
CA VAL A 253 -20.33 -4.88 6.43
C VAL A 253 -21.73 -5.31 5.97
N GLU A 254 -22.01 -5.19 4.66
CA GLU A 254 -23.28 -5.60 4.06
C GLU A 254 -23.51 -7.09 4.22
N ARG A 255 -22.48 -7.91 4.03
CA ARG A 255 -22.57 -9.35 4.21
C ARG A 255 -22.84 -9.74 5.65
N LEU A 256 -22.10 -9.17 6.60
CA LEU A 256 -22.33 -9.42 8.03
C LEU A 256 -23.77 -9.06 8.43
N ARG A 257 -24.29 -7.93 7.93
CA ARG A 257 -25.68 -7.52 8.17
C ARG A 257 -26.69 -8.46 7.53
N ALA A 258 -26.44 -8.94 6.33
CA ALA A 258 -27.29 -9.93 5.65
C ALA A 258 -27.34 -11.26 6.40
N ASP A 259 -26.25 -11.63 7.07
CA ASP A 259 -26.17 -12.82 7.94
C ASP A 259 -26.75 -12.57 9.35
N GLY A 260 -27.46 -11.43 9.57
CA GLY A 260 -28.10 -11.06 10.83
C GLY A 260 -27.14 -10.54 11.91
N GLN A 261 -25.89 -10.29 11.56
CA GLN A 261 -24.90 -9.73 12.47
C GLN A 261 -24.98 -8.19 12.49
N ARG A 262 -24.76 -7.61 13.66
CA ARG A 262 -24.54 -6.17 13.72
C ARG A 262 -23.09 -5.87 13.30
N ALA A 263 -22.94 -4.98 12.34
CA ALA A 263 -21.63 -4.48 11.90
C ALA A 263 -21.75 -3.02 11.46
N ASP A 264 -20.72 -2.22 11.71
CA ASP A 264 -20.65 -0.82 11.34
C ASP A 264 -19.54 -0.59 10.32
N ARG A 265 -19.80 0.26 9.33
CA ARG A 265 -18.70 0.79 8.51
C ARG A 265 -17.92 1.78 9.37
N LEU A 266 -16.63 1.57 9.55
CA LEU A 266 -15.79 2.40 10.39
C LEU A 266 -14.35 2.42 9.89
N ASP A 267 -13.84 3.62 9.76
CA ASP A 267 -12.46 3.94 9.47
C ASP A 267 -11.75 4.41 10.76
N PRO A 268 -10.83 3.62 11.33
CA PRO A 268 -10.17 4.01 12.58
C PRO A 268 -9.32 5.28 12.48
N LEU A 269 -8.96 5.72 11.26
CA LEU A 269 -8.20 6.95 11.04
C LEU A 269 -9.09 8.21 11.10
N HIS A 270 -10.35 8.13 10.63
CA HIS A 270 -11.18 9.32 10.42
C HIS A 270 -12.48 9.34 11.22
N ASP A 271 -13.14 8.18 11.39
CA ASP A 271 -14.47 8.11 11.98
C ASP A 271 -14.46 8.20 13.52
N ASP A 272 -15.61 8.49 14.11
CA ASP A 272 -15.82 8.41 15.56
C ASP A 272 -15.81 6.95 16.03
N LEU A 273 -14.89 6.63 16.94
CA LEU A 273 -14.75 5.28 17.48
C LEU A 273 -15.78 4.98 18.60
N ALA A 274 -16.48 5.99 19.11
CA ALA A 274 -17.48 5.78 20.15
C ALA A 274 -18.56 4.80 19.71
N ASP A 275 -18.97 3.90 20.62
CA ASP A 275 -20.07 2.99 20.32
C ASP A 275 -21.41 3.75 20.37
N PRO A 276 -22.16 3.82 19.24
CA PRO A 276 -23.43 4.52 19.20
C PRO A 276 -24.49 3.94 20.14
N ASP A 277 -24.39 2.63 20.51
CA ASP A 277 -25.34 1.98 21.46
C ASP A 277 -24.90 2.12 22.90
N ALA A 278 -23.70 2.62 23.16
CA ALA A 278 -23.21 2.88 24.52
C ALA A 278 -22.40 4.19 24.56
N PRO A 279 -23.04 5.33 24.27
CA PRO A 279 -22.38 6.62 24.23
C PRO A 279 -21.63 6.91 25.53
N GLY A 280 -20.39 7.40 25.40
CA GLY A 280 -19.55 7.73 26.55
C GLY A 280 -18.94 6.54 27.31
N THR A 281 -19.18 5.30 26.84
CA THR A 281 -18.58 4.11 27.44
C THR A 281 -17.35 3.70 26.64
N ALA A 282 -16.17 3.69 27.28
CA ALA A 282 -14.94 3.22 26.68
C ALA A 282 -14.95 1.69 26.50
N TYR A 283 -14.16 1.20 25.54
CA TYR A 283 -13.97 -0.23 25.35
C TYR A 283 -13.02 -0.83 26.40
N ASP A 284 -13.24 -2.11 26.73
CA ASP A 284 -12.35 -2.91 27.56
C ASP A 284 -11.18 -3.47 26.75
N GLY A 285 -11.34 -3.57 25.43
CA GLY A 285 -10.30 -3.99 24.53
C GLY A 285 -10.55 -3.62 23.08
N VAL A 286 -9.47 -3.74 22.28
CA VAL A 286 -9.46 -3.57 20.83
C VAL A 286 -8.83 -4.81 20.21
N TRP A 287 -9.48 -5.36 19.19
CA TRP A 287 -8.99 -6.48 18.39
C TRP A 287 -8.79 -6.05 16.94
N ALA A 288 -7.57 -6.18 16.42
CA ALA A 288 -7.20 -5.77 15.07
C ALA A 288 -6.32 -6.84 14.41
N ASP A 289 -6.93 -7.99 14.07
CA ASP A 289 -6.24 -9.08 13.38
C ASP A 289 -6.14 -8.81 11.89
N ALA A 290 -4.93 -8.82 11.34
CA ALA A 290 -4.64 -8.68 9.90
C ALA A 290 -5.37 -7.50 9.20
N SER A 291 -5.59 -6.40 9.91
CA SER A 291 -6.32 -5.22 9.41
C SER A 291 -5.46 -3.97 9.34
N LEU A 292 -4.74 -3.61 10.40
CA LEU A 292 -3.91 -2.39 10.45
C LEU A 292 -2.66 -2.46 9.56
N LEU A 293 -2.34 -3.60 9.02
CA LEU A 293 -1.28 -3.79 8.01
C LEU A 293 -1.59 -3.10 6.65
N HIS A 294 -2.77 -2.53 6.48
CA HIS A 294 -3.15 -1.71 5.32
C HIS A 294 -3.17 -0.20 5.63
N VAL A 295 -2.83 0.18 6.84
CA VAL A 295 -2.67 1.57 7.25
C VAL A 295 -1.24 2.01 6.95
N ALA A 296 -1.07 3.14 6.26
CA ALA A 296 0.26 3.70 5.97
C ALA A 296 1.09 3.86 7.26
N ARG A 297 2.40 3.68 7.16
CA ARG A 297 3.29 3.73 8.33
C ARG A 297 3.19 5.07 9.07
N ASP A 298 3.02 6.16 8.33
CA ASP A 298 2.89 7.51 8.87
C ASP A 298 1.55 7.73 9.62
N ASP A 299 0.50 6.97 9.26
CA ASP A 299 -0.84 7.07 9.84
C ASP A 299 -1.05 6.14 11.04
N LEU A 300 -0.29 5.04 11.12
CA LEU A 300 -0.45 4.05 12.21
C LEU A 300 -0.32 4.64 13.63
N PRO A 301 0.62 5.57 13.90
CA PRO A 301 0.70 6.24 15.21
C PRO A 301 -0.62 6.94 15.59
N THR A 302 -1.23 7.63 14.63
CA THR A 302 -2.51 8.31 14.83
C THR A 302 -3.64 7.32 15.10
N VAL A 303 -3.73 6.24 14.33
CA VAL A 303 -4.72 5.18 14.54
C VAL A 303 -4.58 4.57 15.92
N LEU A 304 -3.38 4.17 16.33
CA LEU A 304 -3.13 3.58 17.64
C LEU A 304 -3.45 4.54 18.80
N ALA A 305 -3.16 5.83 18.65
CA ALA A 305 -3.50 6.84 19.65
C ALA A 305 -5.03 7.04 19.78
N ARG A 306 -5.76 7.02 18.65
CA ARG A 306 -7.22 7.09 18.64
C ARG A 306 -7.85 5.86 19.29
N LEU A 307 -7.34 4.66 19.00
CA LEU A 307 -7.76 3.41 19.65
C LEU A 307 -7.48 3.44 21.15
N ALA A 308 -6.32 3.98 21.58
CA ALA A 308 -6.05 4.19 23.00
C ALA A 308 -7.06 5.17 23.63
N GLY A 309 -7.40 6.27 22.95
CA GLY A 309 -8.41 7.22 23.39
C GLY A 309 -9.79 6.63 23.60
N ALA A 310 -10.20 5.66 22.77
CA ALA A 310 -11.47 4.96 22.83
C ALA A 310 -11.50 3.81 23.88
N THR A 311 -10.36 3.39 24.38
CA THR A 311 -10.22 2.26 25.32
C THR A 311 -10.03 2.80 26.74
N ARG A 312 -10.59 2.12 27.76
CA ARG A 312 -10.36 2.51 29.18
C ARG A 312 -8.89 2.29 29.61
N PRO A 313 -8.40 3.01 30.61
CA PRO A 313 -7.09 2.70 31.22
C PRO A 313 -7.01 1.22 31.65
N GLY A 314 -5.89 0.57 31.34
CA GLY A 314 -5.70 -0.87 31.55
C GLY A 314 -6.46 -1.79 30.62
N GLY A 315 -7.20 -1.26 29.62
CA GLY A 315 -7.83 -2.07 28.58
C GLY A 315 -6.80 -2.67 27.61
N THR A 316 -7.18 -3.73 26.91
CA THR A 316 -6.26 -4.59 26.13
C THR A 316 -6.31 -4.28 24.65
N LEU A 317 -5.16 -4.27 23.99
CA LEU A 317 -5.03 -4.19 22.52
C LEU A 317 -4.43 -5.50 22.01
N PHE A 318 -4.97 -6.01 20.91
CA PHE A 318 -4.34 -6.99 20.03
C PHE A 318 -4.20 -6.40 18.64
N VAL A 319 -3.00 -6.55 18.06
CA VAL A 319 -2.72 -6.19 16.66
C VAL A 319 -1.87 -7.28 16.04
N SER A 320 -2.23 -7.73 14.85
CA SER A 320 -1.35 -8.54 14.02
C SER A 320 -0.99 -7.83 12.71
N VAL A 321 0.29 -7.89 12.34
CA VAL A 321 0.85 -7.29 11.12
C VAL A 321 1.91 -8.19 10.52
N LYS A 322 2.23 -8.01 9.23
CA LYS A 322 3.34 -8.69 8.58
C LYS A 322 4.70 -8.17 9.09
N GLU A 323 5.63 -9.10 9.40
CA GLU A 323 7.00 -8.73 9.77
C GLU A 323 7.82 -8.40 8.54
N GLY A 324 8.50 -7.24 8.54
CA GLY A 324 9.33 -6.78 7.43
C GLY A 324 9.66 -5.30 7.53
N ASP A 325 10.12 -4.74 6.43
CA ASP A 325 10.50 -3.34 6.33
C ASP A 325 9.70 -2.62 5.23
N GLY A 326 9.36 -1.36 5.49
CA GLY A 326 8.77 -0.46 4.49
C GLY A 326 7.29 -0.70 4.20
N GLU A 327 6.91 -0.37 2.99
CA GLU A 327 5.54 -0.44 2.46
C GLU A 327 5.62 -0.97 1.03
N ASP A 328 4.65 -1.77 0.61
CA ASP A 328 4.64 -2.35 -0.74
C ASP A 328 3.23 -2.75 -1.19
N TRP A 329 3.08 -2.94 -2.49
CA TRP A 329 1.88 -3.45 -3.12
C TRP A 329 2.01 -4.95 -3.41
N SER A 330 0.94 -5.69 -3.15
CA SER A 330 0.93 -7.13 -3.38
C SER A 330 -0.39 -7.59 -3.98
N THR A 331 -0.29 -8.50 -4.94
CA THR A 331 -1.41 -9.27 -5.50
C THR A 331 -1.47 -10.69 -4.93
N HIS A 332 -0.65 -10.99 -3.93
CA HIS A 332 -0.54 -12.33 -3.34
C HIS A 332 -1.74 -12.66 -2.45
N GLY A 333 -2.18 -13.92 -2.47
CA GLY A 333 -3.29 -14.42 -1.65
C GLY A 333 -4.64 -14.46 -2.40
N ASN A 334 -5.73 -14.40 -1.65
CA ASN A 334 -7.10 -14.64 -2.15
C ASN A 334 -7.74 -13.44 -2.86
N VAL A 335 -7.05 -12.32 -2.97
CA VAL A 335 -7.50 -11.12 -3.68
C VAL A 335 -6.50 -10.83 -4.79
N THR A 336 -6.97 -10.88 -6.03
CA THR A 336 -6.10 -10.75 -7.22
C THR A 336 -5.73 -9.31 -7.54
N ALA A 337 -6.53 -8.33 -7.10
CA ALA A 337 -6.22 -6.92 -7.27
C ALA A 337 -5.10 -6.47 -6.32
N PRO A 338 -4.27 -5.49 -6.71
CA PRO A 338 -3.23 -4.96 -5.86
C PRO A 338 -3.79 -4.38 -4.56
N ARG A 339 -3.16 -4.71 -3.44
CA ARG A 339 -3.43 -4.15 -2.12
C ARG A 339 -2.15 -3.62 -1.53
N PHE A 340 -2.24 -2.51 -0.86
CA PHE A 340 -1.14 -1.87 -0.16
C PHE A 340 -0.93 -2.54 1.20
N PHE A 341 0.33 -2.84 1.55
CA PHE A 341 0.74 -3.45 2.81
C PHE A 341 1.85 -2.64 3.46
N THR A 342 1.81 -2.57 4.78
CA THR A 342 2.88 -2.04 5.62
C THR A 342 3.51 -3.17 6.40
N PHE A 343 4.83 -3.15 6.47
CA PHE A 343 5.63 -4.15 7.17
C PHE A 343 6.29 -3.51 8.38
N TRP A 344 6.42 -4.26 9.45
CA TRP A 344 6.92 -3.75 10.71
C TRP A 344 7.97 -4.69 11.31
N ARG A 345 9.00 -4.12 11.94
CA ARG A 345 9.89 -4.87 12.84
C ARG A 345 9.38 -4.73 14.27
N ASP A 346 9.64 -5.74 15.11
CA ASP A 346 9.23 -5.76 16.53
C ASP A 346 9.57 -4.43 17.23
N GLU A 347 10.84 -3.99 17.15
CA GLU A 347 11.29 -2.78 17.80
C GLU A 347 10.54 -1.52 17.33
N SER A 348 10.35 -1.35 16.02
CA SER A 348 9.66 -0.17 15.48
C SER A 348 8.16 -0.18 15.79
N LEU A 349 7.49 -1.34 15.71
CA LEU A 349 6.07 -1.46 16.05
C LEU A 349 5.84 -1.21 17.55
N ARG A 350 6.71 -1.75 18.42
CA ARG A 350 6.69 -1.50 19.87
C ARG A 350 6.82 -0.01 20.17
N SER A 351 7.82 0.64 19.57
CA SER A 351 8.07 2.08 19.77
C SER A 351 6.86 2.93 19.40
N VAL A 352 6.22 2.63 18.25
CA VAL A 352 5.02 3.35 17.79
C VAL A 352 3.83 3.11 18.72
N ALA A 353 3.61 1.86 19.16
CA ALA A 353 2.52 1.54 20.09
C ALA A 353 2.70 2.23 21.44
N GLU A 354 3.92 2.23 21.99
CA GLU A 354 4.23 2.87 23.27
C GLU A 354 4.09 4.41 23.20
N ALA A 355 4.54 5.02 22.12
CA ALA A 355 4.33 6.45 21.87
C ALA A 355 2.84 6.82 21.74
N ALA A 356 2.01 5.89 21.28
CA ALA A 356 0.56 6.05 21.14
C ALA A 356 -0.24 5.77 22.43
N GLY A 357 0.43 5.49 23.57
CA GLY A 357 -0.19 5.29 24.88
C GLY A 357 -0.52 3.82 25.22
N TRP A 358 0.15 2.88 24.56
CA TRP A 358 0.03 1.44 24.84
C TRP A 358 1.30 0.92 25.52
N SER A 359 1.17 0.12 26.57
CA SER A 359 2.28 -0.63 27.19
C SER A 359 2.32 -2.03 26.58
N VAL A 360 3.29 -2.29 25.71
CA VAL A 360 3.44 -3.58 25.05
C VAL A 360 3.83 -4.65 26.06
N ARG A 361 3.04 -5.71 26.18
CA ARG A 361 3.22 -6.82 27.11
C ARG A 361 3.93 -8.01 26.47
N GLU A 362 3.56 -8.29 25.23
CA GLU A 362 4.05 -9.45 24.50
C GLU A 362 4.12 -9.12 23.00
N VAL A 363 5.14 -9.60 22.34
CA VAL A 363 5.22 -9.68 20.87
C VAL A 363 5.59 -11.12 20.52
N LEU A 364 4.71 -11.80 19.81
CA LEU A 364 4.95 -13.16 19.32
C LEU A 364 5.16 -13.13 17.82
N ARG A 365 5.97 -14.04 17.33
CA ARG A 365 6.13 -14.31 15.90
C ARG A 365 5.33 -15.55 15.53
N SER A 366 4.58 -15.41 14.44
CA SER A 366 3.86 -16.53 13.84
C SER A 366 4.16 -16.57 12.34
N GLU A 367 3.78 -17.67 11.70
CA GLU A 367 3.88 -17.83 10.26
C GLU A 367 2.49 -17.80 9.64
N GLY A 368 2.36 -17.02 8.56
CA GLY A 368 1.16 -17.00 7.74
C GLY A 368 1.02 -18.24 6.87
N ARG A 369 -0.02 -18.30 6.04
CA ARG A 369 -0.38 -19.48 5.24
C ARG A 369 0.74 -19.94 4.30
N ASP A 370 1.53 -19.02 3.77
CA ASP A 370 2.61 -19.27 2.81
C ASP A 370 4.01 -19.09 3.44
N GLY A 371 4.09 -19.21 4.79
CA GLY A 371 5.34 -19.06 5.52
C GLY A 371 5.77 -17.60 5.72
N GLU A 372 4.91 -16.63 5.41
CA GLU A 372 5.24 -15.22 5.67
C GLU A 372 5.34 -14.96 7.17
N PRO A 373 6.35 -14.20 7.63
CA PRO A 373 6.50 -13.87 9.03
C PRO A 373 5.48 -12.81 9.48
N TRP A 374 4.89 -13.03 10.65
CA TRP A 374 3.94 -12.14 11.29
C TRP A 374 4.37 -11.77 12.70
N LEU A 375 3.96 -10.57 13.12
CA LEU A 375 4.03 -10.09 14.50
C LEU A 375 2.63 -10.03 15.10
N GLU A 376 2.45 -10.64 16.26
CA GLU A 376 1.25 -10.55 17.10
C GLU A 376 1.60 -9.74 18.35
N VAL A 377 0.98 -8.60 18.53
CA VAL A 377 1.25 -7.68 19.64
C VAL A 377 0.08 -7.68 20.61
N MET A 378 0.36 -7.99 21.89
CA MET A 378 -0.53 -7.74 23.01
C MET A 378 -0.02 -6.54 23.81
N ALA A 379 -0.91 -5.58 24.07
CA ALA A 379 -0.58 -4.40 24.85
C ALA A 379 -1.74 -4.01 25.79
N THR A 380 -1.45 -3.19 26.76
CA THR A 380 -2.48 -2.59 27.64
C THR A 380 -2.38 -1.08 27.53
N ARG A 381 -3.54 -0.41 27.58
CA ARG A 381 -3.55 1.06 27.63
C ARG A 381 -2.86 1.53 28.91
N ALA A 382 -1.87 2.44 28.76
CA ALA A 382 -1.16 3.06 29.84
C ALA A 382 -2.04 3.96 30.72
#